data_47e55d6a5c89ab5965781b2ec06d5000
#
_entry.id   47e55d6a5c89ab5965781b2ec06d5000
#
_cell.length_a   1.000
_cell.length_b   1.000
_cell.length_c   1.000
_cell.angle_alpha   90.00
_cell.angle_beta   90.00
_cell.angle_gamma   90.00
#
_symmetry.space_group_name_H-M   'P 1'
#
loop_
_entity.id
_entity.type
_entity.pdbx_description
1 polymer ?
#
loop_
_entity_poly.entity_id
_entity_poly.type
_entity_poly.pdbx_seq_one_letter_code
_entity_poly.pdbx_strand_id
1 'polypeptide(L)'
;MVKNIKLLRRVQVAEGSMAFYFEKPAGFEFRAGQFGDLTLLNPPETDKEGDTRGFSIITAPYESDFGFATRMRNTAFKRVLKTLPIGTEVKLDAPYGDFRLHNTAATPAVFVIGGIGVTPVRSMIAQATHDKTAHKITLIHANRTQALAPFVADFEQLAKQNPNFKYVQVLEEPSAGWKGEKGRVNAEIIKRYVADLNAPIWYLSGPEGMVKAMRKLLVDLHANEDNIRTEEFAGY
;
A
#
# COMPACT_ATOMS: atom_id res chain seq x y z
N MET A 1 15.14 -1.38 14.20
CA MET A 1 16.58 -1.24 13.87
C MET A 1 16.83 0.14 13.33
N VAL A 2 17.82 0.86 13.84
CA VAL A 2 18.21 2.17 13.32
C VAL A 2 19.45 2.03 12.45
N LYS A 3 19.40 2.47 11.20
CA LYS A 3 20.49 2.38 10.22
C LYS A 3 20.45 3.56 9.26
N ASN A 4 21.62 3.99 8.78
CA ASN A 4 21.70 4.83 7.59
C ASN A 4 21.63 3.94 6.35
N ILE A 5 20.83 4.37 5.36
CA ILE A 5 20.63 3.68 4.09
C ILE A 5 20.75 4.70 2.95
N LYS A 6 21.27 4.27 1.81
CA LYS A 6 21.50 5.17 0.65
C LYS A 6 20.34 5.07 -0.33
N LEU A 7 19.93 6.24 -0.85
CA LEU A 7 18.97 6.31 -1.94
C LEU A 7 19.61 5.75 -3.23
N LEU A 8 19.00 4.70 -3.79
CA LEU A 8 19.47 4.06 -5.03
C LEU A 8 18.78 4.61 -6.27
N ARG A 9 17.46 4.81 -6.19
CA ARG A 9 16.64 5.27 -7.32
C ARG A 9 15.29 5.77 -6.85
N ARG A 10 14.63 6.53 -7.72
CA ARG A 10 13.24 6.96 -7.56
C ARG A 10 12.47 6.72 -8.84
N VAL A 11 11.19 6.40 -8.72
CA VAL A 11 10.33 6.04 -9.85
C VAL A 11 8.96 6.68 -9.64
N GLN A 12 8.40 7.27 -10.67
CA GLN A 12 7.01 7.69 -10.66
C GLN A 12 6.13 6.43 -10.80
N VAL A 13 5.28 6.17 -9.82
CA VAL A 13 4.40 4.98 -9.78
C VAL A 13 2.95 5.28 -10.14
N ALA A 14 2.58 6.55 -10.16
CA ALA A 14 1.33 7.10 -10.67
C ALA A 14 1.49 8.62 -10.82
N GLU A 15 0.56 9.30 -11.44
CA GLU A 15 0.53 10.75 -11.45
C GLU A 15 0.50 11.30 -10.01
N GLY A 16 1.46 12.18 -9.70
CA GLY A 16 1.62 12.74 -8.36
C GLY A 16 2.07 11.77 -7.27
N SER A 17 2.51 10.56 -7.61
CA SER A 17 3.02 9.56 -6.64
C SER A 17 4.37 9.01 -7.06
N MET A 18 5.30 8.92 -6.11
CA MET A 18 6.65 8.43 -6.35
C MET A 18 7.02 7.33 -5.35
N ALA A 19 7.79 6.36 -5.84
CA ALA A 19 8.51 5.39 -5.03
C ALA A 19 10.00 5.76 -4.95
N PHE A 20 10.58 5.51 -3.79
CA PHE A 20 12.00 5.74 -3.47
C PHE A 20 12.57 4.42 -2.98
N TYR A 21 13.66 3.99 -3.60
CA TYR A 21 14.31 2.72 -3.29
C TYR A 21 15.69 2.99 -2.70
N PHE A 22 15.99 2.26 -1.65
CA PHE A 22 17.21 2.41 -0.85
C PHE A 22 17.94 1.07 -0.76
N GLU A 23 19.19 1.13 -0.34
CA GLU A 23 19.95 -0.06 0.05
C GLU A 23 19.19 -0.80 1.17
N LYS A 24 18.99 -2.08 0.99
CA LYS A 24 18.45 -2.92 2.05
C LYS A 24 19.57 -3.25 3.03
N PRO A 25 19.45 -2.90 4.32
CA PRO A 25 20.51 -3.18 5.28
C PRO A 25 20.77 -4.68 5.39
N ALA A 26 22.04 -5.07 5.46
CA ALA A 26 22.41 -6.46 5.68
C ALA A 26 21.80 -6.99 6.99
N GLY A 27 21.18 -8.18 6.94
CA GLY A 27 20.49 -8.79 8.08
C GLY A 27 19.18 -8.07 8.48
N PHE A 28 18.67 -7.17 7.66
CA PHE A 28 17.39 -6.51 7.96
C PHE A 28 16.23 -7.44 7.64
N GLU A 29 15.51 -7.82 8.71
CA GLU A 29 14.33 -8.65 8.63
C GLU A 29 13.08 -7.83 8.94
N PHE A 30 12.05 -7.99 8.13
CA PHE A 30 10.73 -7.41 8.33
C PHE A 30 9.65 -8.34 7.75
N ARG A 31 8.42 -8.09 8.12
CA ARG A 31 7.26 -8.79 7.55
C ARG A 31 6.53 -7.87 6.58
N ALA A 32 6.07 -8.43 5.46
CA ALA A 32 5.30 -7.69 4.48
C ALA A 32 4.08 -7.00 5.10
N GLY A 33 3.90 -5.71 4.78
CA GLY A 33 2.87 -4.84 5.36
C GLY A 33 3.35 -3.92 6.49
N GLN A 34 4.55 -4.12 7.02
CA GLN A 34 5.14 -3.24 8.04
C GLN A 34 5.57 -1.90 7.44
N PHE A 35 5.81 -0.93 8.33
CA PHE A 35 6.28 0.41 7.99
C PHE A 35 7.58 0.75 8.71
N GLY A 36 8.19 1.86 8.35
CA GLY A 36 9.34 2.43 9.05
C GLY A 36 9.36 3.93 8.95
N ASP A 37 10.12 4.55 9.86
CA ASP A 37 10.36 5.98 9.88
C ASP A 37 11.61 6.32 9.08
N LEU A 38 11.45 7.22 8.12
CA LEU A 38 12.52 7.77 7.31
C LEU A 38 12.83 9.18 7.76
N THR A 39 14.08 9.43 8.16
CA THR A 39 14.55 10.76 8.56
C THR A 39 15.55 11.28 7.54
N LEU A 40 15.31 12.48 7.02
CA LEU A 40 16.28 13.21 6.20
C LEU A 40 17.41 13.74 7.08
N LEU A 41 18.66 13.52 6.68
CA LEU A 41 19.83 13.99 7.41
C LEU A 41 20.23 15.38 6.91
N ASN A 42 20.24 16.37 7.82
CA ASN A 42 20.61 17.77 7.51
C ASN A 42 19.93 18.32 6.24
N PRO A 43 18.59 18.24 6.11
CA PRO A 43 17.92 18.71 4.91
C PRO A 43 18.09 20.23 4.74
N PRO A 44 18.12 20.74 3.49
CA PRO A 44 18.25 22.18 3.21
C PRO A 44 17.02 23.00 3.64
N GLU A 45 15.90 22.35 3.84
CA GLU A 45 14.66 22.94 4.36
C GLU A 45 13.94 21.95 5.26
N THR A 46 13.20 22.47 6.23
CA THR A 46 12.31 21.71 7.12
C THR A 46 11.02 22.49 7.38
N ASP A 47 10.00 21.85 7.92
CA ASP A 47 8.74 22.46 8.34
C ASP A 47 8.38 22.05 9.77
N LYS A 48 7.24 22.54 10.27
CA LYS A 48 6.77 22.26 11.64
C LYS A 48 6.60 20.76 11.96
N GLU A 49 6.50 19.93 10.93
CA GLU A 49 6.37 18.48 11.08
C GLU A 49 7.74 17.78 11.21
N GLY A 50 8.85 18.53 11.02
CA GLY A 50 10.22 18.04 11.14
C GLY A 50 10.66 17.16 9.97
N ASP A 51 11.75 16.43 10.16
CA ASP A 51 12.50 15.74 9.13
C ASP A 51 12.25 14.22 9.08
N THR A 52 11.29 13.73 9.84
CA THR A 52 10.94 12.30 9.93
C THR A 52 9.52 12.06 9.47
N ARG A 53 9.31 11.00 8.65
CA ARG A 53 7.99 10.54 8.24
C ARG A 53 7.92 9.02 8.24
N GLY A 54 6.79 8.49 8.71
CA GLY A 54 6.46 7.08 8.60
C GLY A 54 5.96 6.73 7.21
N PHE A 55 6.46 5.62 6.67
CA PHE A 55 6.04 5.07 5.38
C PHE A 55 5.93 3.56 5.44
N SER A 56 4.83 3.01 4.89
CA SER A 56 4.72 1.58 4.67
C SER A 56 5.78 1.11 3.68
N ILE A 57 6.40 -0.04 3.98
CA ILE A 57 7.41 -0.66 3.12
C ILE A 57 6.69 -1.25 1.90
N ILE A 58 7.02 -0.78 0.70
CA ILE A 58 6.42 -1.26 -0.54
C ILE A 58 7.05 -2.54 -1.06
N THR A 59 8.34 -2.74 -0.79
CA THR A 59 9.07 -3.94 -1.19
C THR A 59 8.70 -5.12 -0.29
N ALA A 60 8.69 -6.31 -0.86
CA ALA A 60 8.51 -7.54 -0.10
C ALA A 60 9.84 -7.99 0.54
N PRO A 61 9.81 -8.75 1.63
CA PRO A 61 11.02 -9.26 2.28
C PRO A 61 12.04 -9.97 1.36
N TYR A 62 11.59 -10.63 0.31
CA TYR A 62 12.48 -11.30 -0.65
C TYR A 62 13.16 -10.37 -1.65
N GLU A 63 12.64 -9.14 -1.83
CA GLU A 63 13.20 -8.19 -2.80
C GLU A 63 14.54 -7.61 -2.30
N SER A 64 15.44 -7.31 -3.22
CA SER A 64 16.81 -6.85 -2.92
C SER A 64 16.88 -5.44 -2.39
N ASP A 65 15.96 -4.57 -2.82
CA ASP A 65 15.91 -3.18 -2.42
C ASP A 65 14.95 -2.99 -1.24
N PHE A 66 15.14 -1.89 -0.52
CA PHE A 66 14.22 -1.41 0.50
C PHE A 66 13.48 -0.19 -0.03
N GLY A 67 12.15 -0.21 -0.09
CA GLY A 67 11.41 0.83 -0.79
C GLY A 67 10.22 1.39 -0.02
N PHE A 68 9.99 2.69 -0.23
CA PHE A 68 8.80 3.42 0.21
C PHE A 68 8.14 4.13 -0.95
N ALA A 69 6.83 4.40 -0.86
CA ALA A 69 6.17 5.26 -1.83
C ALA A 69 5.21 6.23 -1.14
N THR A 70 5.04 7.38 -1.76
CA THR A 70 4.18 8.43 -1.22
C THR A 70 3.56 9.28 -2.32
N ARG A 71 2.38 9.83 -2.04
CA ARG A 71 1.82 10.91 -2.85
C ARG A 71 2.62 12.18 -2.60
N MET A 72 3.09 12.80 -3.68
CA MET A 72 3.92 13.99 -3.62
C MET A 72 3.07 15.23 -3.34
N ARG A 73 3.06 15.67 -2.08
CA ARG A 73 2.47 16.92 -1.63
C ARG A 73 3.55 17.98 -1.44
N ASN A 74 3.13 19.24 -1.39
CA ASN A 74 4.04 20.37 -1.20
C ASN A 74 4.40 20.57 0.29
N THR A 75 5.11 19.58 0.89
CA THR A 75 5.73 19.68 2.22
C THR A 75 7.25 19.76 2.05
N ALA A 76 7.95 20.38 3.00
CA ALA A 76 9.42 20.49 2.96
C ALA A 76 10.05 19.11 2.79
N PHE A 77 9.66 18.14 3.62
CA PHE A 77 10.16 16.77 3.54
C PHE A 77 10.05 16.16 2.13
N LYS A 78 8.88 16.27 1.49
CA LYS A 78 8.65 15.66 0.17
C LYS A 78 9.35 16.41 -0.96
N ARG A 79 9.51 17.73 -0.86
CA ARG A 79 10.32 18.50 -1.82
C ARG A 79 11.78 18.08 -1.78
N VAL A 80 12.36 18.00 -0.56
CA VAL A 80 13.74 17.53 -0.37
C VAL A 80 13.91 16.10 -0.87
N LEU A 81 13.03 15.17 -0.44
CA LEU A 81 13.10 13.77 -0.86
C LEU A 81 13.03 13.61 -2.39
N LYS A 82 12.21 14.44 -3.07
CA LYS A 82 12.07 14.42 -4.52
C LYS A 82 13.37 14.75 -5.25
N THR A 83 14.16 15.68 -4.71
CA THR A 83 15.40 16.20 -5.34
C THR A 83 16.67 15.62 -4.72
N LEU A 84 16.55 14.79 -3.69
CA LEU A 84 17.68 14.21 -2.97
C LEU A 84 18.63 13.50 -3.95
N PRO A 85 19.93 13.81 -4.00
CA PRO A 85 20.87 13.13 -4.90
C PRO A 85 20.90 11.62 -4.67
N ILE A 86 21.04 10.85 -5.74
CA ILE A 86 21.27 9.40 -5.63
C ILE A 86 22.57 9.16 -4.85
N GLY A 87 22.56 8.18 -3.95
CA GLY A 87 23.67 7.89 -3.04
C GLY A 87 23.62 8.66 -1.71
N THR A 88 22.70 9.63 -1.56
CA THR A 88 22.55 10.33 -0.28
C THR A 88 22.01 9.39 0.80
N GLU A 89 22.58 9.50 1.99
CA GLU A 89 22.16 8.75 3.16
C GLU A 89 20.94 9.39 3.84
N VAL A 90 20.04 8.54 4.28
CA VAL A 90 18.91 8.87 5.16
C VAL A 90 18.92 7.90 6.35
N LYS A 91 18.35 8.31 7.48
CA LYS A 91 18.19 7.41 8.62
C LYS A 91 16.87 6.65 8.50
N LEU A 92 16.95 5.34 8.60
CA LEU A 92 15.82 4.42 8.71
C LEU A 92 15.69 3.94 10.15
N ASP A 93 14.48 3.99 10.70
CA ASP A 93 14.10 3.28 11.91
C ASP A 93 12.89 2.37 11.62
N ALA A 94 13.13 1.07 11.58
CA ALA A 94 12.17 0.06 11.13
C ALA A 94 12.54 -1.34 11.71
N PRO A 95 11.65 -2.36 11.64
CA PRO A 95 10.27 -2.31 11.17
C PRO A 95 9.27 -2.06 12.30
N TYR A 96 8.10 -1.51 11.98
CA TYR A 96 6.98 -1.29 12.89
C TYR A 96 5.67 -1.78 12.28
N GLY A 97 4.63 -1.90 13.10
CA GLY A 97 3.25 -2.14 12.66
C GLY A 97 2.84 -3.59 12.54
N ASP A 98 1.51 -3.77 12.59
CA ASP A 98 0.83 -5.08 12.60
C ASP A 98 -0.18 -5.25 11.46
N PHE A 99 -0.23 -4.31 10.52
CA PHE A 99 -1.04 -4.44 9.32
C PHE A 99 -0.40 -5.43 8.34
N ARG A 100 -0.59 -6.72 8.62
CA ARG A 100 0.06 -7.84 7.92
C ARG A 100 -0.96 -8.88 7.48
N LEU A 101 -0.64 -9.60 6.41
CA LEU A 101 -1.45 -10.75 6.00
C LEU A 101 -1.51 -11.76 7.17
N HIS A 102 -2.72 -12.27 7.45
CA HIS A 102 -2.93 -13.28 8.48
C HIS A 102 -2.26 -14.62 8.12
N ASN A 103 -2.01 -15.47 9.11
CA ASN A 103 -1.26 -16.71 8.89
C ASN A 103 -2.13 -17.88 8.36
N THR A 104 -3.44 -17.82 8.55
CA THR A 104 -4.36 -18.92 8.20
C THR A 104 -4.71 -18.87 6.72
N ALA A 105 -3.97 -19.58 5.88
CA ALA A 105 -4.12 -19.53 4.43
C ALA A 105 -5.51 -20.04 3.92
N ALA A 106 -6.22 -20.83 4.70
CA ALA A 106 -7.59 -21.27 4.37
C ALA A 106 -8.62 -20.12 4.44
N THR A 107 -8.34 -19.07 5.23
CA THR A 107 -9.19 -17.88 5.35
C THR A 107 -8.85 -16.91 4.20
N PRO A 108 -9.83 -16.46 3.40
CA PRO A 108 -9.57 -15.49 2.34
C PRO A 108 -9.11 -14.13 2.90
N ALA A 109 -8.39 -13.36 2.11
CA ALA A 109 -8.02 -11.98 2.38
C ALA A 109 -8.68 -11.05 1.37
N VAL A 110 -9.41 -10.05 1.84
CA VAL A 110 -10.02 -9.03 0.96
C VAL A 110 -9.49 -7.65 1.35
N PHE A 111 -8.85 -7.01 0.41
CA PHE A 111 -8.30 -5.67 0.55
C PHE A 111 -9.22 -4.67 -0.15
N VAL A 112 -9.69 -3.64 0.56
CA VAL A 112 -10.42 -2.50 -0.02
C VAL A 112 -9.60 -1.24 0.24
N ILE A 113 -8.92 -0.78 -0.80
CA ILE A 113 -7.80 0.15 -0.66
C ILE A 113 -8.01 1.39 -1.50
N GLY A 114 -7.70 2.56 -0.91
CA GLY A 114 -7.75 3.85 -1.61
C GLY A 114 -6.37 4.39 -1.99
N GLY A 115 -6.15 4.66 -3.27
CA GLY A 115 -4.97 5.37 -3.75
C GLY A 115 -3.64 4.78 -3.29
N ILE A 116 -2.78 5.65 -2.73
CA ILE A 116 -1.45 5.25 -2.23
C ILE A 116 -1.50 4.38 -0.97
N GLY A 117 -2.66 4.22 -0.32
CA GLY A 117 -2.85 3.25 0.77
C GLY A 117 -2.54 1.79 0.38
N VAL A 118 -2.35 1.55 -0.91
CA VAL A 118 -1.94 0.24 -1.45
C VAL A 118 -0.48 -0.13 -1.15
N THR A 119 0.31 0.77 -0.59
CA THR A 119 1.74 0.55 -0.30
C THR A 119 2.01 -0.70 0.54
N PRO A 120 1.42 -0.92 1.73
CA PRO A 120 1.66 -2.14 2.51
C PRO A 120 1.11 -3.38 1.79
N VAL A 121 0.04 -3.20 1.03
CA VAL A 121 -0.64 -4.31 0.33
C VAL A 121 0.20 -4.84 -0.84
N ARG A 122 0.93 -3.96 -1.55
CA ARG A 122 1.88 -4.39 -2.59
C ARG A 122 2.91 -5.33 -2.00
N SER A 123 3.51 -4.99 -0.86
CA SER A 123 4.46 -5.85 -0.15
C SER A 123 3.86 -7.21 0.22
N MET A 124 2.63 -7.21 0.80
CA MET A 124 1.95 -8.44 1.21
C MET A 124 1.63 -9.36 0.04
N ILE A 125 1.08 -8.82 -1.05
CA ILE A 125 0.69 -9.62 -2.22
C ILE A 125 1.93 -10.14 -2.95
N ALA A 126 2.98 -9.33 -3.08
CA ALA A 126 4.25 -9.75 -3.67
C ALA A 126 4.88 -10.90 -2.87
N GLN A 127 4.93 -10.78 -1.53
CA GLN A 127 5.46 -11.85 -0.67
C GLN A 127 4.60 -13.12 -0.77
N ALA A 128 3.27 -13.00 -0.67
CA ALA A 128 2.38 -14.15 -0.76
C ALA A 128 2.50 -14.88 -2.12
N THR A 129 2.72 -14.13 -3.20
CA THR A 129 2.94 -14.69 -4.54
C THR A 129 4.29 -15.39 -4.64
N HIS A 130 5.37 -14.79 -4.11
CA HIS A 130 6.70 -15.38 -4.06
C HIS A 130 6.71 -16.70 -3.28
N ASP A 131 6.10 -16.71 -2.10
CA ASP A 131 6.03 -17.87 -1.21
C ASP A 131 4.99 -18.90 -1.66
N LYS A 132 4.23 -18.62 -2.72
CA LYS A 132 3.14 -19.46 -3.24
C LYS A 132 2.16 -19.88 -2.16
N THR A 133 1.80 -18.93 -1.29
CA THR A 133 0.84 -19.21 -0.21
C THR A 133 -0.53 -19.54 -0.77
N ALA A 134 -1.31 -20.38 -0.08
CA ALA A 134 -2.64 -20.79 -0.52
C ALA A 134 -3.74 -19.77 -0.24
N HIS A 135 -3.43 -18.57 0.26
CA HIS A 135 -4.41 -17.51 0.50
C HIS A 135 -5.14 -17.12 -0.78
N LYS A 136 -6.47 -17.14 -0.73
CA LYS A 136 -7.30 -16.50 -1.75
C LYS A 136 -7.34 -15.00 -1.46
N ILE A 137 -6.74 -14.21 -2.33
CA ILE A 137 -6.57 -12.76 -2.15
C ILE A 137 -7.40 -12.01 -3.17
N THR A 138 -8.21 -11.05 -2.72
CA THR A 138 -8.90 -10.10 -3.61
C THR A 138 -8.50 -8.68 -3.22
N LEU A 139 -7.95 -7.91 -4.17
CA LEU A 139 -7.66 -6.49 -4.01
C LEU A 139 -8.66 -5.66 -4.81
N ILE A 140 -9.49 -4.89 -4.10
CA ILE A 140 -10.37 -3.86 -4.66
C ILE A 140 -9.66 -2.51 -4.46
N HIS A 141 -9.05 -2.00 -5.54
CA HIS A 141 -8.22 -0.79 -5.51
C HIS A 141 -8.98 0.40 -6.09
N ALA A 142 -9.43 1.28 -5.22
CA ALA A 142 -10.19 2.48 -5.56
C ALA A 142 -9.28 3.66 -5.86
N ASN A 143 -9.48 4.30 -6.99
CA ASN A 143 -8.77 5.50 -7.42
C ASN A 143 -9.71 6.46 -8.14
N ARG A 144 -9.34 7.73 -8.22
CA ARG A 144 -10.13 8.70 -8.97
C ARG A 144 -10.05 8.43 -10.46
N THR A 145 -8.85 8.28 -10.99
CA THR A 145 -8.58 7.99 -12.41
C THR A 145 -7.54 6.90 -12.56
N GLN A 146 -7.35 6.33 -13.74
CA GLN A 146 -6.28 5.37 -14.03
C GLN A 146 -4.88 5.97 -13.82
N ALA A 147 -4.67 7.22 -14.22
CA ALA A 147 -3.38 7.90 -14.07
C ALA A 147 -2.95 8.07 -12.61
N LEU A 148 -3.90 8.15 -11.68
CA LEU A 148 -3.67 8.29 -10.25
C LEU A 148 -3.54 6.96 -9.51
N ALA A 149 -3.72 5.82 -10.19
CA ALA A 149 -3.66 4.49 -9.58
C ALA A 149 -2.20 3.97 -9.49
N PRO A 150 -1.58 3.88 -8.30
CA PRO A 150 -0.21 3.42 -8.18
C PRO A 150 -0.10 1.89 -8.33
N PHE A 151 1.04 1.42 -8.86
CA PHE A 151 1.41 0.01 -8.96
C PHE A 151 0.47 -0.88 -9.78
N VAL A 152 -0.30 -0.32 -10.71
CA VAL A 152 -1.24 -1.10 -11.55
C VAL A 152 -0.53 -2.23 -12.28
N ALA A 153 0.58 -1.91 -12.97
CA ALA A 153 1.36 -2.91 -13.72
C ALA A 153 1.91 -4.03 -12.80
N ASP A 154 2.34 -3.70 -11.59
CA ASP A 154 2.81 -4.68 -10.60
C ASP A 154 1.68 -5.65 -10.24
N PHE A 155 0.49 -5.13 -9.92
CA PHE A 155 -0.65 -5.98 -9.55
C PHE A 155 -1.18 -6.81 -10.71
N GLU A 156 -1.20 -6.28 -11.92
CA GLU A 156 -1.55 -7.05 -13.12
C GLU A 156 -0.57 -8.20 -13.37
N GLN A 157 0.73 -7.96 -13.15
CA GLN A 157 1.74 -9.01 -13.27
C GLN A 157 1.62 -10.05 -12.16
N LEU A 158 1.41 -9.62 -10.90
CA LEU A 158 1.19 -10.53 -9.77
C LEU A 158 -0.07 -11.39 -9.97
N ALA A 159 -1.15 -10.83 -10.54
CA ALA A 159 -2.36 -11.58 -10.86
C ALA A 159 -2.14 -12.64 -11.95
N LYS A 160 -1.22 -12.40 -12.89
CA LYS A 160 -0.83 -13.44 -13.89
C LYS A 160 0.03 -14.55 -13.27
N GLN A 161 0.80 -14.25 -12.22
CA GLN A 161 1.70 -15.19 -11.54
C GLN A 161 1.02 -16.01 -10.45
N ASN A 162 0.00 -15.44 -9.80
CA ASN A 162 -0.69 -16.04 -8.67
C ASN A 162 -2.17 -16.29 -9.00
N PRO A 163 -2.57 -17.53 -9.29
CA PRO A 163 -3.96 -17.85 -9.62
C PRO A 163 -4.94 -17.62 -8.45
N ASN A 164 -4.42 -17.50 -7.21
CA ASN A 164 -5.21 -17.18 -6.03
C ASN A 164 -5.35 -15.65 -5.79
N PHE A 165 -4.74 -14.80 -6.62
CA PHE A 165 -4.84 -13.35 -6.50
C PHE A 165 -5.75 -12.76 -7.58
N LYS A 166 -6.76 -12.02 -7.14
CA LYS A 166 -7.67 -11.26 -8.00
C LYS A 166 -7.48 -9.76 -7.79
N TYR A 167 -7.15 -9.05 -8.87
CA TYR A 167 -7.02 -7.61 -8.88
C TYR A 167 -8.23 -6.94 -9.52
N VAL A 168 -8.87 -6.02 -8.80
CA VAL A 168 -10.06 -5.28 -9.22
C VAL A 168 -9.78 -3.79 -9.08
N GLN A 169 -9.80 -3.04 -10.18
CA GLN A 169 -9.70 -1.59 -10.18
C GLN A 169 -11.10 -0.96 -10.17
N VAL A 170 -11.32 0.02 -9.28
CA VAL A 170 -12.54 0.83 -9.21
C VAL A 170 -12.16 2.27 -9.46
N LEU A 171 -12.74 2.91 -10.47
CA LEU A 171 -12.43 4.29 -10.86
C LEU A 171 -13.65 5.20 -10.70
N GLU A 172 -13.48 6.32 -9.98
CA GLU A 172 -14.55 7.32 -9.84
C GLU A 172 -14.80 8.04 -11.16
N GLU A 173 -13.73 8.41 -11.89
CA GLU A 173 -13.75 9.15 -13.15
C GLU A 173 -12.96 8.34 -14.21
N PRO A 174 -13.53 7.26 -14.75
CA PRO A 174 -12.84 6.44 -15.72
C PRO A 174 -12.81 7.12 -17.11
N SER A 175 -11.76 6.81 -17.88
CA SER A 175 -11.68 7.21 -19.28
C SER A 175 -12.72 6.49 -20.14
N ALA A 176 -12.99 7.03 -21.35
CA ALA A 176 -13.83 6.38 -22.34
C ALA A 176 -13.26 4.97 -22.66
N GLY A 177 -14.16 3.98 -22.73
CA GLY A 177 -13.78 2.59 -23.00
C GLY A 177 -13.37 1.77 -21.77
N TRP A 178 -13.35 2.35 -20.57
CA TRP A 178 -13.09 1.60 -19.33
C TRP A 178 -14.10 0.46 -19.12
N LYS A 179 -13.62 -0.76 -18.91
CA LYS A 179 -14.44 -1.98 -18.75
C LYS A 179 -14.50 -2.49 -17.29
N GLY A 180 -13.72 -1.90 -16.38
CA GLY A 180 -13.72 -2.25 -14.96
C GLY A 180 -14.83 -1.55 -14.18
N GLU A 181 -14.76 -1.64 -12.86
CA GLU A 181 -15.74 -1.04 -11.96
C GLU A 181 -15.68 0.49 -12.01
N LYS A 182 -16.84 1.13 -11.84
CA LYS A 182 -17.01 2.59 -11.93
C LYS A 182 -17.63 3.14 -10.66
N GLY A 183 -17.28 4.39 -10.34
CA GLY A 183 -17.75 5.10 -9.17
C GLY A 183 -16.96 4.79 -7.92
N ARG A 184 -17.59 4.92 -6.76
CA ARG A 184 -17.01 4.59 -5.46
C ARG A 184 -17.32 3.15 -5.09
N VAL A 185 -16.44 2.53 -4.31
CA VAL A 185 -16.71 1.20 -3.75
C VAL A 185 -17.99 1.25 -2.93
N ASN A 186 -18.90 0.32 -3.21
CA ASN A 186 -20.20 0.21 -2.59
C ASN A 186 -20.58 -1.27 -2.35
N ALA A 187 -21.74 -1.51 -1.76
CA ALA A 187 -22.22 -2.85 -1.43
C ALA A 187 -22.33 -3.77 -2.65
N GLU A 188 -22.74 -3.24 -3.81
CA GLU A 188 -22.89 -4.04 -5.04
C GLU A 188 -21.53 -4.52 -5.55
N ILE A 189 -20.55 -3.62 -5.60
CA ILE A 189 -19.18 -3.97 -6.00
C ILE A 189 -18.62 -5.01 -5.04
N ILE A 190 -18.74 -4.81 -3.71
CA ILE A 190 -18.24 -5.78 -2.73
C ILE A 190 -18.88 -7.15 -2.94
N LYS A 191 -20.21 -7.25 -3.01
CA LYS A 191 -20.94 -8.51 -3.17
C LYS A 191 -20.65 -9.22 -4.50
N ARG A 192 -20.25 -8.49 -5.54
CA ARG A 192 -19.85 -9.08 -6.83
C ARG A 192 -18.58 -9.90 -6.72
N TYR A 193 -17.67 -9.52 -5.82
CA TYR A 193 -16.37 -10.18 -5.66
C TYR A 193 -16.27 -11.05 -4.40
N VAL A 194 -17.14 -10.85 -3.43
CA VAL A 194 -17.13 -11.55 -2.14
C VAL A 194 -18.53 -12.05 -1.83
N ALA A 195 -18.76 -13.35 -2.02
CA ALA A 195 -20.07 -13.97 -1.84
C ALA A 195 -20.46 -14.10 -0.35
N ASP A 196 -19.52 -14.50 0.50
CA ASP A 196 -19.70 -14.59 1.95
C ASP A 196 -18.84 -13.51 2.63
N LEU A 197 -19.49 -12.52 3.22
CA LEU A 197 -18.83 -11.37 3.85
C LEU A 197 -18.19 -11.71 5.20
N ASN A 198 -18.53 -12.86 5.80
CA ASN A 198 -17.98 -13.33 7.06
C ASN A 198 -16.80 -14.29 6.89
N ALA A 199 -16.56 -14.79 5.68
CA ALA A 199 -15.45 -15.70 5.41
C ALA A 199 -14.07 -15.04 5.46
N PRO A 200 -13.85 -13.80 4.90
CA PRO A 200 -12.52 -13.24 4.80
C PRO A 200 -12.10 -12.43 6.03
N ILE A 201 -10.78 -12.23 6.15
CA ILE A 201 -10.23 -11.07 6.86
C ILE A 201 -10.23 -9.89 5.89
N TRP A 202 -10.84 -8.80 6.32
CA TRP A 202 -10.90 -7.53 5.59
C TRP A 202 -9.73 -6.64 5.96
N TYR A 203 -9.13 -6.03 4.97
CA TYR A 203 -8.03 -5.07 5.10
C TYR A 203 -8.45 -3.76 4.44
N LEU A 204 -8.59 -2.72 5.23
CA LEU A 204 -8.97 -1.40 4.76
C LEU A 204 -7.79 -0.44 4.92
N SER A 205 -7.36 0.21 3.85
CA SER A 205 -6.28 1.20 3.94
C SER A 205 -6.46 2.31 2.91
N GLY A 206 -6.09 3.52 3.29
CA GLY A 206 -6.23 4.71 2.46
C GLY A 206 -6.60 5.96 3.24
N PRO A 207 -7.27 6.95 2.59
CA PRO A 207 -7.77 8.13 3.27
C PRO A 207 -8.70 7.80 4.43
N GLU A 208 -8.53 8.46 5.55
CA GLU A 208 -9.31 8.23 6.79
C GLU A 208 -10.82 8.16 6.51
N GLY A 209 -11.36 9.12 5.74
CA GLY A 209 -12.78 9.13 5.40
C GLY A 209 -13.24 7.91 4.60
N MET A 210 -12.38 7.37 3.72
CA MET A 210 -12.69 6.14 2.98
C MET A 210 -12.66 4.93 3.91
N VAL A 211 -11.65 4.80 4.76
CA VAL A 211 -11.52 3.69 5.70
C VAL A 211 -12.72 3.63 6.63
N LYS A 212 -13.13 4.77 7.21
CA LYS A 212 -14.33 4.88 8.06
C LYS A 212 -15.62 4.50 7.30
N ALA A 213 -15.77 4.99 6.07
CA ALA A 213 -16.95 4.68 5.26
C ALA A 213 -17.00 3.19 4.90
N MET A 214 -15.86 2.57 4.55
CA MET A 214 -15.81 1.14 4.21
C MET A 214 -16.03 0.26 5.43
N ARG A 215 -15.46 0.60 6.60
CA ARG A 215 -15.74 -0.10 7.85
C ARG A 215 -17.23 -0.07 8.16
N LYS A 216 -17.84 1.12 8.13
CA LYS A 216 -19.29 1.25 8.35
C LYS A 216 -20.10 0.42 7.36
N LEU A 217 -19.76 0.48 6.07
CA LEU A 217 -20.44 -0.30 5.04
C LEU A 217 -20.38 -1.81 5.32
N LEU A 218 -19.22 -2.35 5.69
CA LEU A 218 -19.06 -3.76 6.00
C LEU A 218 -19.89 -4.17 7.23
N VAL A 219 -19.91 -3.34 8.27
CA VAL A 219 -20.73 -3.56 9.48
C VAL A 219 -22.23 -3.53 9.14
N ASP A 220 -22.68 -2.55 8.36
CA ASP A 220 -24.08 -2.45 7.90
C ASP A 220 -24.48 -3.67 7.04
N LEU A 221 -23.52 -4.30 6.38
CA LEU A 221 -23.68 -5.55 5.62
C LEU A 221 -23.52 -6.82 6.46
N HIS A 222 -23.41 -6.68 7.79
CA HIS A 222 -23.25 -7.76 8.76
C HIS A 222 -21.95 -8.58 8.62
N ALA A 223 -20.87 -7.99 8.11
CA ALA A 223 -19.55 -8.58 8.22
C ALA A 223 -19.08 -8.56 9.68
N ASN A 224 -18.38 -9.61 10.11
CA ASN A 224 -17.82 -9.67 11.46
C ASN A 224 -16.76 -8.58 11.67
N GLU A 225 -17.00 -7.69 12.63
CA GLU A 225 -16.08 -6.59 12.94
C GLU A 225 -14.67 -7.04 13.37
N ASP A 226 -14.57 -8.18 14.06
CA ASP A 226 -13.30 -8.74 14.51
C ASP A 226 -12.40 -9.15 13.34
N ASN A 227 -12.99 -9.35 12.17
CA ASN A 227 -12.29 -9.66 10.94
C ASN A 227 -11.87 -8.41 10.14
N ILE A 228 -12.14 -7.18 10.63
CA ILE A 228 -11.81 -5.94 9.92
C ILE A 228 -10.54 -5.31 10.50
N ARG A 229 -9.48 -5.26 9.69
CA ARG A 229 -8.20 -4.61 9.99
C ARG A 229 -8.09 -3.32 9.22
N THR A 230 -7.65 -2.26 9.88
CA THR A 230 -7.58 -0.92 9.26
C THR A 230 -6.18 -0.32 9.41
N GLU A 231 -5.76 0.43 8.39
CA GLU A 231 -4.60 1.32 8.45
C GLU A 231 -4.97 2.66 7.78
N GLU A 232 -4.96 3.72 8.56
CA GLU A 232 -5.33 5.05 8.10
C GLU A 232 -4.09 5.88 7.82
N PHE A 233 -4.04 6.51 6.64
CA PHE A 233 -2.97 7.43 6.30
C PHE A 233 -3.43 8.86 6.53
N ALA A 234 -2.81 9.55 7.49
CA ALA A 234 -3.01 10.96 7.68
C ALA A 234 -2.43 11.76 6.49
N GLY A 235 -3.07 12.87 6.14
CA GLY A 235 -2.51 13.81 5.18
C GLY A 235 -2.78 13.50 3.70
N TYR A 236 -3.93 12.95 3.38
CA TYR A 236 -4.46 12.89 2.01
C TYR A 236 -4.99 14.21 1.51
#